data_acfb4885e9f69ca1616014096ab6b041
#
_entry.id   acfb4885e9f69ca1616014096ab6b041
#
_cell.length_a   1.000
_cell.length_b   1.000
_cell.length_c   1.000
_cell.angle_alpha   90.00
_cell.angle_beta   90.00
_cell.angle_gamma   90.00
#
_symmetry.space_group_name_H-M   'P 1'
#
loop_
_entity.id
_entity.type
_entity.pdbx_description
1 polymer ?
#
loop_
_entity_poly.entity_id
_entity_poly.type
_entity_poly.pdbx_seq_one_letter_code
_entity_poly.pdbx_strand_id
1 'polypeptide(L)'
;MKAIKMLVQAMLFGILAIATIVSFVSFGMLHPAPWVILAMLIGMPILNNKLEARSYVKWLDKYNVGVEVIDEDHQKLMNLINKLKMAVSYHTGECFEKQAMDELAEWTRTHFEREERLMQRHGYPGYEAHKKIHDEMLARVAASIEDYDERGHDALIDVAPMARDWLVNHIYKVDQSYSRYLAEKGLLDNAEIRKCCCEDTAKCGSADS
;
A
#
# COMPACT_ATOMS: atom_id res chain seq x y z
N MET A 1 -3.45 23.55 -0.98
CA MET A 1 -2.99 23.36 0.41
C MET A 1 -1.51 22.96 0.52
N LYS A 2 -0.97 22.10 -0.35
CA LYS A 2 0.44 21.63 -0.26
C LYS A 2 1.47 22.72 -0.47
N ALA A 3 1.26 23.65 -1.42
CA ALA A 3 2.15 24.80 -1.61
C ALA A 3 2.27 25.63 -0.33
N ILE A 4 1.17 25.83 0.39
CA ILE A 4 1.17 26.53 1.68
C ILE A 4 1.92 25.71 2.74
N LYS A 5 1.72 24.38 2.81
CA LYS A 5 2.45 23.50 3.73
C LYS A 5 3.95 23.50 3.44
N MET A 6 4.33 23.41 2.17
CA MET A 6 5.75 23.49 1.75
C MET A 6 6.36 24.85 2.08
N LEU A 7 5.63 25.94 1.83
CA LEU A 7 6.08 27.30 2.17
C LEU A 7 6.24 27.47 3.70
N VAL A 8 5.26 27.03 4.47
CA VAL A 8 5.32 27.05 5.95
C VAL A 8 6.48 26.19 6.47
N GLN A 9 6.69 25.03 5.88
CA GLN A 9 7.78 24.14 6.26
C GLN A 9 9.15 24.77 5.92
N ALA A 10 9.30 25.35 4.74
CA ALA A 10 10.51 26.08 4.35
C ALA A 10 10.79 27.29 5.25
N MET A 11 9.73 28.05 5.60
CA MET A 11 9.86 29.17 6.55
C MET A 11 10.29 28.69 7.94
N LEU A 12 9.69 27.60 8.45
CA LEU A 12 10.08 27.05 9.75
C LEU A 12 11.54 26.58 9.75
N PHE A 13 12.00 25.93 8.68
CA PHE A 13 13.41 25.57 8.53
C PHE A 13 14.32 26.79 8.49
N GLY A 14 13.93 27.85 7.76
CA GLY A 14 14.66 29.10 7.72
C GLY A 14 14.77 29.78 9.08
N ILE A 15 13.67 29.85 9.83
CA ILE A 15 13.63 30.41 11.18
C ILE A 15 14.55 29.60 12.11
N LEU A 16 14.47 28.26 12.05
CA LEU A 16 15.27 27.38 12.90
C LEU A 16 16.78 27.51 12.58
N ALA A 17 17.13 27.66 11.29
CA ALA A 17 18.50 27.88 10.87
C ALA A 17 19.06 29.21 11.38
N ILE A 18 18.28 30.30 11.28
CA ILE A 18 18.65 31.60 11.81
C ILE A 18 18.79 31.53 13.34
N ALA A 19 17.83 30.92 14.04
CA ALA A 19 17.89 30.72 15.47
C ALA A 19 19.13 29.94 15.92
N THR A 20 19.55 28.96 15.15
CA THR A 20 20.80 28.20 15.38
C THR A 20 22.01 29.11 15.31
N ILE A 21 22.11 29.92 14.26
CA ILE A 21 23.23 30.87 14.09
C ILE A 21 23.27 31.89 15.21
N VAL A 22 22.13 32.52 15.52
CA VAL A 22 22.02 33.52 16.60
C VAL A 22 22.38 32.89 17.96
N SER A 23 21.95 31.64 18.20
CA SER A 23 22.27 30.95 19.44
C SER A 23 23.78 30.67 19.61
N PHE A 24 24.47 30.27 18.49
CA PHE A 24 25.95 30.12 18.52
C PHE A 24 26.67 31.43 18.78
N VAL A 25 26.20 32.52 18.18
CA VAL A 25 26.79 33.85 18.38
C VAL A 25 26.58 34.36 19.82
N SER A 26 25.38 34.14 20.37
CA SER A 26 25.00 34.66 21.70
C SER A 26 25.54 33.85 22.89
N PHE A 27 25.57 32.52 22.76
CA PHE A 27 25.92 31.62 23.87
C PHE A 27 27.28 30.94 23.72
N GLY A 28 27.87 31.03 22.50
CA GLY A 28 29.13 30.37 22.18
C GLY A 28 29.02 28.85 21.98
N MET A 29 30.13 28.25 21.56
CA MET A 29 30.19 26.81 21.23
C MET A 29 30.10 25.86 22.43
N LEU A 30 30.40 26.36 23.64
CA LEU A 30 30.38 25.52 24.85
C LEU A 30 28.99 25.38 25.48
N HIS A 31 28.04 26.21 25.05
CA HIS A 31 26.68 26.15 25.59
C HIS A 31 25.86 25.09 24.85
N PRO A 32 25.05 24.26 25.55
CA PRO A 32 24.31 23.16 24.93
C PRO A 32 23.16 23.61 23.99
N ALA A 33 22.60 24.80 24.20
CA ALA A 33 21.41 25.26 23.45
C ALA A 33 21.61 25.30 21.93
N PRO A 34 22.69 25.84 21.34
CA PRO A 34 22.91 25.81 19.90
C PRO A 34 22.91 24.39 19.31
N TRP A 35 23.50 23.45 20.03
CA TRP A 35 23.60 22.05 19.61
C TRP A 35 22.25 21.33 19.62
N VAL A 36 21.38 21.65 20.59
CA VAL A 36 20.01 21.10 20.65
C VAL A 36 19.21 21.58 19.45
N ILE A 37 19.27 22.88 19.12
CA ILE A 37 18.55 23.44 17.96
C ILE A 37 19.09 22.83 16.65
N LEU A 38 20.40 22.68 16.52
CA LEU A 38 21.04 22.06 15.36
C LEU A 38 20.63 20.58 15.24
N ALA A 39 20.57 19.84 16.34
CA ALA A 39 20.12 18.46 16.35
C ALA A 39 18.65 18.32 15.93
N MET A 40 17.78 19.26 16.31
CA MET A 40 16.38 19.31 15.86
C MET A 40 16.30 19.62 14.36
N LEU A 41 17.09 20.57 13.87
CA LEU A 41 17.12 20.95 12.46
C LEU A 41 17.51 19.77 11.55
N ILE A 42 18.48 18.97 11.98
CA ILE A 42 18.95 17.79 11.22
C ILE A 42 18.06 16.58 11.48
N GLY A 43 17.60 16.38 12.71
CA GLY A 43 16.86 15.19 13.13
C GLY A 43 15.43 15.13 12.58
N MET A 44 14.77 16.30 12.47
CA MET A 44 13.36 16.35 12.00
C MET A 44 13.18 15.77 10.58
N PRO A 45 13.93 16.16 9.56
CA PRO A 45 13.79 15.58 8.23
C PRO A 45 14.15 14.09 8.19
N ILE A 46 15.14 13.66 8.98
CA ILE A 46 15.52 12.25 9.05
C ILE A 46 14.37 11.42 9.67
N LEU A 47 13.75 11.93 10.73
CA LEU A 47 12.61 11.29 11.37
C LEU A 47 11.40 11.24 10.42
N ASN A 48 11.09 12.36 9.75
CA ASN A 48 9.99 12.42 8.80
C ASN A 48 10.18 11.42 7.64
N ASN A 49 11.37 11.36 7.05
CA ASN A 49 11.68 10.40 6.00
C ASN A 49 11.56 8.94 6.48
N LYS A 50 11.96 8.65 7.73
CA LYS A 50 11.78 7.31 8.31
C LYS A 50 10.31 6.97 8.53
N LEU A 51 9.50 7.92 8.98
CA LEU A 51 8.06 7.73 9.16
C LEU A 51 7.37 7.53 7.81
N GLU A 52 7.73 8.31 6.81
CA GLU A 52 7.23 8.12 5.43
C GLU A 52 7.61 6.75 4.86
N ALA A 53 8.86 6.35 5.00
CA ALA A 53 9.32 5.04 4.53
C ALA A 53 8.58 3.86 5.20
N ARG A 54 8.17 4.00 6.46
CA ARG A 54 7.37 3.00 7.19
C ARG A 54 5.92 2.91 6.69
N SER A 55 5.44 3.91 6.02
CA SER A 55 4.06 3.94 5.53
C SER A 55 3.88 3.21 4.18
N TYR A 56 4.97 2.82 3.50
CA TYR A 56 4.93 1.91 2.35
C TYR A 56 4.76 0.48 2.82
N VAL A 57 3.87 -0.25 2.15
CA VAL A 57 3.70 -1.68 2.41
C VAL A 57 4.84 -2.45 1.75
N LYS A 58 5.37 -3.44 2.48
CA LYS A 58 6.43 -4.34 1.99
C LYS A 58 5.98 -5.78 2.17
N TRP A 59 6.35 -6.60 1.21
CA TRP A 59 6.19 -8.04 1.35
C TRP A 59 7.00 -8.57 2.54
N LEU A 60 6.38 -9.41 3.34
CA LEU A 60 7.01 -10.12 4.45
C LEU A 60 6.62 -11.59 4.35
N ASP A 61 7.52 -12.50 4.74
CA ASP A 61 7.29 -13.96 4.67
C ASP A 61 6.00 -14.41 5.37
N LYS A 62 5.55 -13.69 6.38
CA LYS A 62 4.29 -13.96 7.09
C LYS A 62 3.03 -13.76 6.23
N TYR A 63 3.15 -13.12 5.06
CA TYR A 63 2.04 -12.92 4.11
C TYR A 63 1.98 -14.04 3.07
N ASN A 64 2.98 -14.92 3.05
CA ASN A 64 2.98 -16.05 2.15
C ASN A 64 1.83 -17.01 2.50
N VAL A 65 0.95 -17.25 1.53
CA VAL A 65 -0.16 -18.20 1.64
C VAL A 65 0.19 -19.57 1.04
N GLY A 66 1.39 -19.71 0.44
CA GLY A 66 1.88 -20.96 -0.14
C GLY A 66 1.29 -21.30 -1.51
N VAL A 67 0.48 -20.42 -2.07
CA VAL A 67 -0.05 -20.49 -3.44
C VAL A 67 0.67 -19.44 -4.26
N GLU A 68 1.67 -19.87 -5.04
CA GLU A 68 2.62 -18.97 -5.70
C GLU A 68 1.95 -17.87 -6.54
N VAL A 69 0.95 -18.22 -7.35
CA VAL A 69 0.22 -17.25 -8.19
C VAL A 69 -0.58 -16.24 -7.37
N ILE A 70 -1.07 -16.61 -6.20
CA ILE A 70 -1.79 -15.72 -5.30
C ILE A 70 -0.80 -14.81 -4.54
N ASP A 71 0.34 -15.36 -4.13
CA ASP A 71 1.40 -14.58 -3.50
C ASP A 71 1.99 -13.53 -4.46
N GLU A 72 2.12 -13.86 -5.76
CA GLU A 72 2.47 -12.89 -6.81
C GLU A 72 1.43 -11.77 -6.94
N ASP A 73 0.13 -12.11 -6.89
CA ASP A 73 -0.95 -11.12 -6.92
C ASP A 73 -0.91 -10.20 -5.71
N HIS A 74 -0.71 -10.74 -4.52
CA HIS A 74 -0.57 -9.97 -3.29
C HIS A 74 0.59 -8.97 -3.37
N GLN A 75 1.74 -9.40 -3.89
CA GLN A 75 2.89 -8.53 -4.09
C GLN A 75 2.57 -7.43 -5.11
N LYS A 76 1.86 -7.76 -6.19
CA LYS A 76 1.42 -6.79 -7.19
C LYS A 76 0.47 -5.76 -6.58
N LEU A 77 -0.52 -6.20 -5.80
CA LEU A 77 -1.45 -5.31 -5.09
C LEU A 77 -0.72 -4.37 -4.13
N MET A 78 0.26 -4.87 -3.37
CA MET A 78 1.10 -4.05 -2.49
C MET A 78 1.86 -2.97 -3.28
N ASN A 79 2.38 -3.32 -4.46
CA ASN A 79 3.07 -2.37 -5.33
C ASN A 79 2.12 -1.30 -5.89
N LEU A 80 0.89 -1.67 -6.26
CA LEU A 80 -0.13 -0.73 -6.73
C LEU A 80 -0.60 0.21 -5.62
N ILE A 81 -0.77 -0.28 -4.39
CA ILE A 81 -1.06 0.55 -3.22
C ILE A 81 0.09 1.54 -2.98
N ASN A 82 1.34 1.10 -3.10
CA ASN A 82 2.49 1.98 -2.98
C ASN A 82 2.55 3.02 -4.12
N LYS A 83 2.16 2.66 -5.35
CA LYS A 83 2.03 3.58 -6.50
C LYS A 83 0.97 4.65 -6.20
N LEU A 84 -0.20 4.25 -5.69
CA LEU A 84 -1.25 5.18 -5.30
C LEU A 84 -0.78 6.13 -4.18
N LYS A 85 -0.11 5.58 -3.15
CA LYS A 85 0.49 6.40 -2.09
C LYS A 85 1.50 7.41 -2.63
N MET A 86 2.32 7.02 -3.60
CA MET A 86 3.27 7.92 -4.26
C MET A 86 2.53 9.05 -4.98
N ALA A 87 1.42 8.75 -5.67
CA ALA A 87 0.57 9.75 -6.31
C ALA A 87 0.07 10.79 -5.30
N VAL A 88 -0.38 10.34 -4.12
CA VAL A 88 -0.79 11.22 -3.01
C VAL A 88 0.38 12.09 -2.52
N SER A 89 1.55 11.48 -2.30
CA SER A 89 2.70 12.19 -1.71
C SER A 89 3.28 13.25 -2.63
N TYR A 90 3.30 13.02 -3.94
CA TYR A 90 3.99 13.88 -4.91
C TYR A 90 3.06 14.72 -5.79
N HIS A 91 1.72 14.63 -5.64
CA HIS A 91 0.75 15.34 -6.49
C HIS A 91 1.08 15.16 -7.98
N THR A 92 1.10 13.91 -8.41
CA THR A 92 1.57 13.53 -9.76
C THR A 92 0.64 13.95 -10.89
N GLY A 93 -0.52 14.52 -10.54
CA GLY A 93 -1.54 14.99 -11.47
C GLY A 93 -2.64 13.95 -11.69
N GLU A 94 -3.81 14.48 -12.07
CA GLU A 94 -5.08 13.74 -12.17
C GLU A 94 -4.95 12.48 -13.06
N CYS A 95 -4.29 12.60 -14.21
CA CYS A 95 -4.13 11.47 -15.13
C CYS A 95 -3.41 10.28 -14.48
N PHE A 96 -2.31 10.53 -13.76
CA PHE A 96 -1.56 9.47 -13.08
C PHE A 96 -2.32 8.93 -11.87
N GLU A 97 -3.01 9.80 -11.14
CA GLU A 97 -3.80 9.44 -9.97
C GLU A 97 -4.95 8.51 -10.37
N LYS A 98 -5.71 8.89 -11.40
CA LYS A 98 -6.81 8.09 -11.93
C LYS A 98 -6.31 6.74 -12.47
N GLN A 99 -5.24 6.74 -13.26
CA GLN A 99 -4.63 5.50 -13.72
C GLN A 99 -4.21 4.59 -12.57
N ALA A 100 -3.62 5.13 -11.52
CA ALA A 100 -3.19 4.32 -10.36
C ALA A 100 -4.38 3.71 -9.61
N MET A 101 -5.51 4.42 -9.51
CA MET A 101 -6.75 3.90 -8.93
C MET A 101 -7.37 2.83 -9.79
N ASP A 102 -7.49 3.06 -11.10
CA ASP A 102 -8.09 2.11 -12.05
C ASP A 102 -7.29 0.80 -12.09
N GLU A 103 -5.95 0.89 -12.12
CA GLU A 103 -5.08 -0.30 -12.07
C GLU A 103 -5.25 -1.08 -10.75
N LEU A 104 -5.33 -0.38 -9.62
CA LEU A 104 -5.54 -1.03 -8.33
C LEU A 104 -6.91 -1.73 -8.27
N ALA A 105 -7.96 -1.06 -8.74
CA ALA A 105 -9.32 -1.60 -8.76
C ALA A 105 -9.43 -2.84 -9.65
N GLU A 106 -8.88 -2.76 -10.89
CA GLU A 106 -8.90 -3.86 -11.85
C GLU A 106 -8.11 -5.06 -11.34
N TRP A 107 -6.92 -4.81 -10.74
CA TRP A 107 -6.11 -5.90 -10.22
C TRP A 107 -6.74 -6.54 -8.97
N THR A 108 -7.39 -5.75 -8.12
CA THR A 108 -8.13 -6.26 -6.96
C THR A 108 -9.24 -7.22 -7.41
N ARG A 109 -10.02 -6.86 -8.42
CA ARG A 109 -11.07 -7.72 -8.97
C ARG A 109 -10.49 -9.00 -9.57
N THR A 110 -9.46 -8.89 -10.39
CA THR A 110 -8.80 -10.04 -11.02
C THR A 110 -8.25 -11.02 -9.99
N HIS A 111 -7.63 -10.51 -8.94
CA HIS A 111 -7.12 -11.31 -7.83
C HIS A 111 -8.24 -12.04 -7.10
N PHE A 112 -9.30 -11.34 -6.70
CA PHE A 112 -10.44 -11.96 -6.01
C PHE A 112 -11.11 -13.05 -6.84
N GLU A 113 -11.35 -12.79 -8.13
CA GLU A 113 -11.90 -13.81 -9.04
C GLU A 113 -11.01 -15.05 -9.15
N ARG A 114 -9.68 -14.87 -9.14
CA ARG A 114 -8.73 -15.98 -9.19
C ARG A 114 -8.77 -16.81 -7.91
N GLU A 115 -8.78 -16.14 -6.79
CA GLU A 115 -8.82 -16.76 -5.48
C GLU A 115 -10.16 -17.48 -5.24
N GLU A 116 -11.27 -16.85 -5.59
CA GLU A 116 -12.60 -17.43 -5.52
C GLU A 116 -12.74 -18.69 -6.38
N ARG A 117 -12.23 -18.67 -7.62
CA ARG A 117 -12.19 -19.87 -8.47
C ARG A 117 -11.37 -20.99 -7.84
N LEU A 118 -10.24 -20.67 -7.23
CA LEU A 118 -9.40 -21.66 -6.53
C LEU A 118 -10.17 -22.29 -5.37
N MET A 119 -10.81 -21.49 -4.54
CA MET A 119 -11.61 -21.97 -3.40
C MET A 119 -12.81 -22.83 -3.85
N GLN A 120 -13.53 -22.41 -4.89
CA GLN A 120 -14.66 -23.17 -5.44
C GLN A 120 -14.22 -24.51 -6.01
N ARG A 121 -13.16 -24.51 -6.82
CA ARG A 121 -12.63 -25.73 -7.47
C ARG A 121 -12.25 -26.79 -6.44
N HIS A 122 -11.70 -26.39 -5.32
CA HIS A 122 -11.24 -27.29 -4.26
C HIS A 122 -12.27 -27.49 -3.14
N GLY A 123 -13.48 -26.96 -3.28
CA GLY A 123 -14.56 -27.15 -2.32
C GLY A 123 -14.27 -26.58 -0.94
N TYR A 124 -13.64 -25.40 -0.86
CA TYR A 124 -13.34 -24.76 0.43
C TYR A 124 -14.64 -24.41 1.17
N PRO A 125 -14.88 -24.96 2.38
CA PRO A 125 -16.13 -24.75 3.10
C PRO A 125 -16.43 -23.30 3.49
N GLY A 126 -15.38 -22.47 3.62
CA GLY A 126 -15.48 -21.06 3.97
C GLY A 126 -15.69 -20.12 2.79
N TYR A 127 -15.88 -20.64 1.57
CA TYR A 127 -15.95 -19.85 0.34
C TYR A 127 -16.98 -18.72 0.40
N GLU A 128 -18.22 -18.98 0.77
CA GLU A 128 -19.28 -17.96 0.78
C GLU A 128 -18.99 -16.80 1.75
N ALA A 129 -18.43 -17.12 2.91
CA ALA A 129 -18.05 -16.11 3.89
C ALA A 129 -16.87 -15.27 3.41
N HIS A 130 -15.89 -15.89 2.74
CA HIS A 130 -14.74 -15.25 2.15
C HIS A 130 -15.15 -14.33 1.00
N LYS A 131 -15.96 -14.85 0.08
CA LYS A 131 -16.52 -14.08 -1.04
C LYS A 131 -17.25 -12.82 -0.56
N LYS A 132 -18.03 -12.92 0.48
CA LYS A 132 -18.73 -11.76 1.06
C LYS A 132 -17.75 -10.66 1.48
N ILE A 133 -16.59 -11.02 2.06
CA ILE A 133 -15.53 -10.06 2.43
C ILE A 133 -14.95 -9.38 1.19
N HIS A 134 -14.76 -10.12 0.09
CA HIS A 134 -14.34 -9.58 -1.19
C HIS A 134 -15.37 -8.62 -1.78
N ASP A 135 -16.65 -9.00 -1.80
CA ASP A 135 -17.75 -8.17 -2.31
C ASP A 135 -17.85 -6.83 -1.55
N GLU A 136 -17.70 -6.87 -0.20
CA GLU A 136 -17.66 -5.68 0.64
C GLU A 136 -16.45 -4.77 0.31
N MET A 137 -15.29 -5.35 0.00
CA MET A 137 -14.12 -4.57 -0.40
C MET A 137 -14.29 -3.97 -1.80
N LEU A 138 -14.82 -4.71 -2.78
CA LEU A 138 -15.10 -4.18 -4.11
C LEU A 138 -16.09 -3.00 -4.07
N ALA A 139 -17.11 -3.09 -3.21
CA ALA A 139 -18.03 -1.97 -2.97
C ALA A 139 -17.30 -0.73 -2.41
N ARG A 140 -16.33 -0.93 -1.51
CA ARG A 140 -15.51 0.16 -0.96
C ARG A 140 -14.60 0.77 -2.02
N VAL A 141 -14.01 -0.04 -2.89
CA VAL A 141 -13.19 0.44 -4.02
C VAL A 141 -14.03 1.28 -4.97
N ALA A 142 -15.24 0.81 -5.32
CA ALA A 142 -16.17 1.56 -6.18
C ALA A 142 -16.54 2.93 -5.56
N ALA A 143 -16.90 2.95 -4.27
CA ALA A 143 -17.20 4.18 -3.55
C ALA A 143 -15.99 5.14 -3.49
N SER A 144 -14.76 4.60 -3.42
CA SER A 144 -13.54 5.42 -3.43
C SER A 144 -13.28 6.06 -4.80
N ILE A 145 -13.67 5.41 -5.90
CA ILE A 145 -13.57 5.97 -7.25
C ILE A 145 -14.59 7.11 -7.42
N GLU A 146 -15.84 6.91 -6.97
CA GLU A 146 -16.87 7.94 -6.97
C GLU A 146 -16.44 9.18 -6.14
N ASP A 147 -15.89 8.95 -4.95
CA ASP A 147 -15.38 10.00 -4.08
C ASP A 147 -14.19 10.76 -4.72
N TYR A 148 -13.35 10.06 -5.49
CA TYR A 148 -12.28 10.69 -6.25
C TYR A 148 -12.83 11.59 -7.37
N ASP A 149 -13.86 11.17 -8.08
CA ASP A 149 -14.51 12.00 -9.13
C ASP A 149 -15.13 13.30 -8.54
N GLU A 150 -15.56 13.28 -7.27
CA GLU A 150 -16.11 14.44 -6.57
C GLU A 150 -15.04 15.33 -5.93
N ARG A 151 -14.07 14.77 -5.21
CA ARG A 151 -13.10 15.48 -4.38
C ARG A 151 -11.69 15.55 -4.96
N GLY A 152 -11.43 14.83 -6.06
CA GLY A 152 -10.12 14.75 -6.69
C GLY A 152 -9.05 14.20 -5.75
N HIS A 153 -7.87 14.79 -5.83
CA HIS A 153 -6.69 14.38 -5.07
C HIS A 153 -6.92 14.19 -3.56
N ASP A 154 -7.78 14.99 -2.94
CA ASP A 154 -8.01 14.91 -1.49
C ASP A 154 -8.68 13.58 -1.08
N ALA A 155 -9.44 12.93 -1.96
CA ALA A 155 -10.01 11.61 -1.71
C ALA A 155 -8.93 10.53 -1.55
N LEU A 156 -7.84 10.62 -2.31
CA LEU A 156 -6.76 9.63 -2.29
C LEU A 156 -6.02 9.54 -0.95
N ILE A 157 -6.09 10.59 -0.13
CA ILE A 157 -5.43 10.63 1.18
C ILE A 157 -5.91 9.48 2.07
N ASP A 158 -7.18 9.10 1.96
CA ASP A 158 -7.82 8.08 2.77
C ASP A 158 -7.77 6.69 2.09
N VAL A 159 -7.73 6.64 0.75
CA VAL A 159 -7.80 5.38 -0.02
C VAL A 159 -6.56 4.52 0.16
N ALA A 160 -5.37 5.09 0.01
CA ALA A 160 -4.13 4.31 0.08
C ALA A 160 -3.89 3.66 1.46
N PRO A 161 -4.08 4.35 2.61
CA PRO A 161 -4.03 3.70 3.92
C PRO A 161 -5.11 2.64 4.12
N MET A 162 -6.34 2.90 3.69
CA MET A 162 -7.46 1.97 3.80
C MET A 162 -7.17 0.68 3.02
N ALA A 163 -6.75 0.77 1.76
CA ALA A 163 -6.43 -0.38 0.93
C ALA A 163 -5.26 -1.19 1.51
N ARG A 164 -4.20 -0.53 2.00
CA ARG A 164 -3.06 -1.17 2.65
C ARG A 164 -3.49 -1.96 3.89
N ASP A 165 -4.21 -1.32 4.80
CA ASP A 165 -4.57 -1.93 6.08
C ASP A 165 -5.55 -3.08 5.87
N TRP A 166 -6.45 -2.94 4.90
CA TRP A 166 -7.37 -4.01 4.53
C TRP A 166 -6.60 -5.20 3.93
N LEU A 167 -5.76 -4.98 2.90
CA LEU A 167 -5.03 -6.05 2.22
C LEU A 167 -4.15 -6.85 3.19
N VAL A 168 -3.35 -6.16 4.02
CA VAL A 168 -2.46 -6.80 4.99
C VAL A 168 -3.25 -7.64 6.00
N ASN A 169 -4.38 -7.12 6.50
CA ASN A 169 -5.23 -7.85 7.44
C ASN A 169 -5.94 -9.02 6.75
N HIS A 170 -6.39 -8.87 5.50
CA HIS A 170 -7.05 -9.89 4.72
C HIS A 170 -6.11 -11.08 4.50
N ILE A 171 -4.95 -10.85 3.92
CA ILE A 171 -3.94 -11.89 3.71
C ILE A 171 -3.62 -12.64 5.01
N TYR A 172 -3.36 -11.88 6.09
CA TYR A 172 -2.89 -12.48 7.34
C TYR A 172 -3.98 -13.24 8.12
N LYS A 173 -5.25 -12.81 8.05
CA LYS A 173 -6.32 -13.36 8.88
C LYS A 173 -7.32 -14.23 8.11
N VAL A 174 -7.50 -13.95 6.81
CA VAL A 174 -8.57 -14.56 6.01
C VAL A 174 -7.98 -15.59 5.05
N ASP A 175 -7.04 -15.19 4.20
CA ASP A 175 -6.47 -16.06 3.17
C ASP A 175 -5.70 -17.25 3.74
N GLN A 176 -5.04 -17.07 4.87
CA GLN A 176 -4.39 -18.17 5.58
C GLN A 176 -5.34 -19.34 5.90
N SER A 177 -6.64 -19.10 5.96
CA SER A 177 -7.61 -20.13 6.30
C SER A 177 -7.84 -21.10 5.14
N TYR A 178 -8.01 -20.60 3.91
CA TYR A 178 -8.15 -21.48 2.74
C TYR A 178 -6.82 -22.12 2.37
N SER A 179 -5.72 -21.38 2.50
CA SER A 179 -4.37 -21.90 2.27
C SER A 179 -4.08 -23.13 3.15
N ARG A 180 -4.38 -23.02 4.43
CA ARG A 180 -4.26 -24.15 5.36
C ARG A 180 -5.14 -25.34 4.95
N TYR A 181 -6.37 -25.08 4.54
CA TYR A 181 -7.27 -26.12 4.05
C TYR A 181 -6.69 -26.85 2.83
N LEU A 182 -6.14 -26.11 1.85
CA LEU A 182 -5.49 -26.70 0.67
C LEU A 182 -4.27 -27.54 1.06
N ALA A 183 -3.44 -27.05 1.98
CA ALA A 183 -2.26 -27.76 2.49
C ALA A 183 -2.66 -29.06 3.17
N GLU A 184 -3.64 -29.06 4.07
CA GLU A 184 -4.14 -30.24 4.80
C GLU A 184 -4.73 -31.30 3.86
N LYS A 185 -5.27 -30.88 2.72
CA LYS A 185 -5.79 -31.78 1.68
C LYS A 185 -4.74 -32.24 0.66
N GLY A 186 -3.51 -31.77 0.77
CA GLY A 186 -2.45 -32.08 -0.21
C GLY A 186 -2.70 -31.48 -1.60
N LEU A 187 -3.42 -30.35 -1.67
CA LEU A 187 -3.85 -29.70 -2.92
C LEU A 187 -2.96 -28.51 -3.31
N LEU A 188 -1.83 -28.31 -2.64
CA LEU A 188 -0.87 -27.25 -2.96
C LEU A 188 0.14 -27.70 -4.04
N ASP A 189 -0.35 -28.07 -5.22
CA ASP A 189 0.49 -28.20 -6.43
C ASP A 189 0.48 -26.89 -7.20
N ASN A 190 1.53 -26.09 -7.04
CA ASN A 190 1.62 -24.77 -7.67
C ASN A 190 1.61 -24.85 -9.20
N ALA A 191 2.11 -25.90 -9.82
CA ALA A 191 2.08 -26.08 -11.27
C ALA A 191 0.64 -26.31 -11.77
N GLU A 192 -0.12 -27.15 -11.09
CA GLU A 192 -1.52 -27.41 -11.40
C GLU A 192 -2.38 -26.18 -11.11
N ILE A 193 -2.20 -25.52 -9.97
CA ILE A 193 -2.91 -24.30 -9.59
C ILE A 193 -2.67 -23.19 -10.62
N ARG A 194 -1.41 -22.96 -11.00
CA ARG A 194 -1.05 -21.94 -12.01
C ARG A 194 -1.75 -22.20 -13.33
N LYS A 195 -1.75 -23.44 -13.82
CA LYS A 195 -2.46 -23.82 -15.04
C LYS A 195 -3.94 -23.48 -14.95
N CYS A 196 -4.61 -23.87 -13.86
CA CYS A 196 -6.02 -23.60 -13.65
C CYS A 196 -6.37 -22.10 -13.55
N CYS A 197 -5.52 -21.33 -12.88
CA CYS A 197 -5.75 -19.90 -12.68
C CYS A 197 -5.49 -19.09 -13.96
N CYS A 198 -4.72 -19.61 -14.91
CA CYS A 198 -4.32 -18.92 -16.12
C CYS A 198 -5.11 -19.32 -17.37
N GLU A 199 -5.80 -20.45 -17.39
CA GLU A 199 -6.56 -20.92 -18.56
C GLU A 199 -7.67 -19.96 -19.00
N ASP A 200 -8.22 -19.14 -18.10
CA ASP A 200 -9.34 -18.23 -18.36
C ASP A 200 -8.95 -16.73 -18.43
N THR A 201 -7.69 -16.38 -18.23
CA THR A 201 -7.27 -14.98 -18.26
C THR A 201 -6.11 -14.78 -19.23
N ALA A 202 -6.35 -14.03 -20.31
CA ALA A 202 -5.32 -13.58 -21.26
C ALA A 202 -4.20 -12.71 -20.62
N LYS A 203 -4.16 -12.62 -19.28
CA LYS A 203 -3.27 -11.76 -18.49
C LYS A 203 -2.23 -12.50 -17.65
N CYS A 204 -2.10 -13.83 -17.79
CA CYS A 204 -0.91 -14.52 -17.29
C CYS A 204 0.26 -14.19 -18.23
N GLY A 205 0.71 -12.96 -18.14
CA GLY A 205 1.88 -12.49 -18.87
C GLY A 205 3.09 -13.29 -18.42
N SER A 206 3.79 -13.86 -19.39
CA SER A 206 5.11 -14.43 -19.25
C SER A 206 5.99 -13.54 -18.37
N ALA A 207 6.37 -14.05 -17.22
CA ALA A 207 7.52 -13.56 -16.46
C ALA A 207 8.79 -14.07 -17.16
N ASP A 208 9.02 -13.60 -18.40
CA ASP A 208 10.25 -13.82 -19.15
C ASP A 208 10.51 -12.58 -20.01
N SER A 209 11.25 -11.65 -19.48
CA SER A 209 12.26 -10.80 -20.15
C SER A 209 12.73 -9.69 -19.21
#